data_6473187300e22137e38adfe6d4898612
#
_entry.id   6473187300e22137e38adfe6d4898612
#
_cell.length_a   1.000
_cell.length_b   1.000
_cell.length_c   1.000
_cell.angle_alpha   90.00
_cell.angle_beta   90.00
_cell.angle_gamma   90.00
#
_symmetry.space_group_name_H-M   'P 1'
#
loop_
_entity.id
_entity.type
_entity.pdbx_description
1 polymer ?
#
loop_
_entity_poly.entity_id
_entity_poly.type
_entity_poly.pdbx_seq_one_letter_code
_entity_poly.pdbx_strand_id
1 'polypeptide(L)'
;MKALVSNYGARLMQLEAYNWNGRLEPVIKGYKHISDYKDNTMLGATMMSLDGKVSPALADKVWEVVSADHQSVTFRYIADSKDGEFDGKMNFSVTYTLSDQNALDVDYRMTSTAPTRYKLTNGIVFNLSGEPTRSILKQHLWIDSHKTNVFDKDMRLTGEQENVRFTPLNFTQPRELGERINDLQNGYNHAFQLRHPANVQKPAAILFDEQSGRVLTVYTYEPTLRINSYGKNSTGISFQPLHTGYNDDKEKIGTNINPGQVFHAATVFIFTTDPPLIMRRERATE
;
A
#
# COMPACT_ATOMS: atom_id res chain seq x y z
N MET A 1 0.08 -2.28 -19.37
CA MET A 1 1.02 -2.12 -18.22
C MET A 1 2.19 -3.08 -18.35
N LYS A 2 3.28 -2.80 -17.63
CA LYS A 2 4.45 -3.69 -17.54
C LYS A 2 4.97 -3.68 -16.11
N ALA A 3 5.35 -4.85 -15.56
CA ALA A 3 5.93 -4.99 -14.24
C ALA A 3 7.24 -5.77 -14.30
N LEU A 4 8.15 -5.45 -13.38
CA LEU A 4 9.33 -6.23 -13.08
C LEU A 4 9.30 -6.57 -11.59
N VAL A 5 9.38 -7.86 -11.27
CA VAL A 5 9.40 -8.36 -9.90
C VAL A 5 10.67 -9.14 -9.63
N SER A 6 11.06 -9.25 -8.36
CA SER A 6 12.21 -10.02 -7.92
C SER A 6 11.84 -10.89 -6.73
N ASN A 7 12.45 -12.06 -6.66
CA ASN A 7 12.34 -12.94 -5.51
C ASN A 7 13.13 -12.45 -4.27
N TYR A 8 13.97 -11.44 -4.40
CA TYR A 8 14.61 -10.79 -3.26
C TYR A 8 13.61 -9.86 -2.57
N GLY A 9 13.09 -10.27 -1.42
CA GLY A 9 12.02 -9.59 -0.69
C GLY A 9 10.64 -9.74 -1.34
N ALA A 10 10.48 -10.67 -2.30
CA ALA A 10 9.27 -10.79 -3.13
C ALA A 10 8.76 -9.40 -3.54
N ARG A 11 9.62 -8.62 -4.20
CA ARG A 11 9.40 -7.18 -4.43
C ARG A 11 8.96 -6.83 -5.83
N LEU A 12 8.15 -5.80 -5.92
CA LEU A 12 7.88 -5.10 -7.16
C LEU A 12 8.98 -4.05 -7.39
N MET A 13 9.81 -4.25 -8.42
CA MET A 13 10.93 -3.36 -8.75
C MET A 13 10.54 -2.23 -9.68
N GLN A 14 9.69 -2.54 -10.68
CA GLN A 14 9.21 -1.58 -11.68
C GLN A 14 7.74 -1.84 -11.97
N LEU A 15 7.00 -0.79 -12.18
CA LEU A 15 5.65 -0.79 -12.70
C LEU A 15 5.49 0.39 -13.63
N GLU A 16 5.03 0.13 -14.86
CA GLU A 16 4.80 1.15 -15.87
C GLU A 16 3.33 1.14 -16.28
N ALA A 17 2.76 2.33 -16.39
CA ALA A 17 1.40 2.54 -16.85
C ALA A 17 1.33 3.64 -17.92
N TYR A 18 0.33 3.56 -18.78
CA TYR A 18 0.12 4.56 -19.82
C TYR A 18 -0.33 5.89 -19.21
N ASN A 19 0.16 7.00 -19.78
CA ASN A 19 -0.39 8.34 -19.56
C ASN A 19 -1.45 8.64 -20.62
N TRP A 20 -2.12 9.79 -20.54
CA TRP A 20 -3.15 10.21 -21.49
C TRP A 20 -2.65 10.40 -22.95
N ASN A 21 -1.34 10.51 -23.15
CA ASN A 21 -0.71 10.58 -24.49
C ASN A 21 -0.29 9.19 -25.02
N GLY A 22 -0.67 8.10 -24.32
CA GLY A 22 -0.32 6.74 -24.70
C GLY A 22 1.14 6.36 -24.44
N ARG A 23 1.88 7.12 -23.61
CA ARG A 23 3.26 6.78 -23.25
C ARG A 23 3.27 5.87 -22.02
N LEU A 24 4.00 4.77 -22.13
CA LEU A 24 4.24 3.84 -21.03
C LEU A 24 5.44 4.33 -20.20
N GLU A 25 5.21 4.72 -18.95
CA GLU A 25 6.22 5.36 -18.09
C GLU A 25 6.10 4.82 -16.66
N PRO A 26 7.20 4.91 -15.84
CA PRO A 26 7.21 4.45 -14.46
C PRO A 26 6.15 5.14 -13.59
N VAL A 27 5.46 4.36 -12.74
CA VAL A 27 4.46 4.85 -11.78
C VAL A 27 4.79 4.51 -10.34
N ILE A 28 5.94 3.85 -10.12
CA ILE A 28 6.47 3.57 -8.77
C ILE A 28 7.94 3.96 -8.68
N LYS A 29 8.39 4.16 -7.44
CA LYS A 29 9.82 4.24 -7.13
C LYS A 29 10.43 2.86 -7.09
N GLY A 30 11.60 2.71 -7.67
CA GLY A 30 12.37 1.48 -7.65
C GLY A 30 13.76 1.70 -8.19
N TYR A 31 14.63 0.72 -8.00
CA TYR A 31 15.99 0.74 -8.53
C TYR A 31 16.10 -0.25 -9.70
N LYS A 32 17.07 0.02 -10.56
CA LYS A 32 17.35 -0.81 -11.74
C LYS A 32 18.02 -2.14 -11.36
N HIS A 33 18.87 -2.11 -10.34
CA HIS A 33 19.65 -3.26 -9.91
C HIS A 33 19.29 -3.68 -8.48
N ILE A 34 19.31 -4.98 -8.21
CA ILE A 34 19.01 -5.55 -6.88
C ILE A 34 20.00 -5.07 -5.82
N SER A 35 21.27 -4.85 -6.19
CA SER A 35 22.29 -4.33 -5.28
C SER A 35 21.92 -3.00 -4.63
N ASP A 36 21.13 -2.18 -5.33
CA ASP A 36 20.79 -0.82 -4.91
C ASP A 36 19.72 -0.81 -3.81
N TYR A 37 19.07 -1.96 -3.58
CA TYR A 37 18.07 -2.11 -2.51
C TYR A 37 18.68 -2.41 -1.14
N LYS A 38 19.99 -2.59 -1.02
CA LYS A 38 20.66 -2.89 0.26
C LYS A 38 20.47 -1.77 1.30
N ASP A 39 20.46 -0.51 0.84
CA ASP A 39 20.27 0.67 1.69
C ASP A 39 18.79 1.04 1.86
N ASN A 40 17.89 0.45 1.10
CA ASN A 40 16.46 0.68 1.17
C ASN A 40 15.68 -0.63 0.94
N THR A 41 15.84 -1.56 1.88
CA THR A 41 15.31 -2.92 1.76
C THR A 41 13.78 -2.96 1.68
N MET A 42 13.08 -1.99 2.27
CA MET A 42 11.60 -1.97 2.28
C MET A 42 10.97 -1.55 0.94
N LEU A 43 11.72 -0.84 0.09
CA LEU A 43 11.16 -0.29 -1.15
C LEU A 43 10.68 -1.40 -2.08
N GLY A 44 9.38 -1.41 -2.39
CA GLY A 44 8.71 -2.39 -3.24
C GLY A 44 8.58 -3.81 -2.64
N ALA A 45 9.14 -4.07 -1.45
CA ALA A 45 9.20 -5.41 -0.85
C ALA A 45 7.89 -5.82 -0.18
N THR A 46 7.71 -7.13 -0.02
CA THR A 46 6.75 -7.72 0.91
C THR A 46 7.28 -7.58 2.34
N MET A 47 6.43 -7.09 3.23
CA MET A 47 6.78 -6.80 4.62
C MET A 47 5.81 -7.47 5.58
N MET A 48 6.23 -7.68 6.82
CA MET A 48 5.34 -8.07 7.92
C MET A 48 4.73 -6.85 8.59
N SER A 49 3.54 -7.02 9.14
CA SER A 49 2.88 -6.05 10.01
C SER A 49 2.42 -6.73 11.29
N LEU A 50 2.70 -6.12 12.45
CA LEU A 50 2.21 -6.54 13.76
C LEU A 50 1.46 -5.38 14.40
N ASP A 51 0.14 -5.52 14.53
CA ASP A 51 -0.73 -4.50 15.12
C ASP A 51 -0.52 -3.08 14.51
N GLY A 52 -0.29 -3.02 13.19
CA GLY A 52 -0.02 -1.78 12.47
C GLY A 52 1.45 -1.40 12.35
N LYS A 53 2.33 -1.90 13.21
CA LYS A 53 3.78 -1.73 13.09
C LYS A 53 4.31 -2.57 11.92
N VAL A 54 4.92 -1.91 10.94
CA VAL A 54 5.51 -2.56 9.78
C VAL A 54 6.96 -2.95 10.07
N SER A 55 7.32 -4.18 9.73
CA SER A 55 8.67 -4.75 9.89
C SER A 55 9.26 -5.15 8.54
N PRO A 56 10.53 -4.82 8.27
CA PRO A 56 11.23 -5.23 7.04
C PRO A 56 11.78 -6.67 7.07
N ALA A 57 11.45 -7.48 8.08
CA ALA A 57 12.10 -8.77 8.32
C ALA A 57 12.06 -9.75 7.14
N LEU A 58 11.12 -9.58 6.20
CA LEU A 58 11.04 -10.37 4.96
C LEU A 58 11.67 -9.68 3.74
N ALA A 59 12.04 -8.41 3.85
CA ALA A 59 12.40 -7.57 2.73
C ALA A 59 13.79 -7.85 2.14
N ASP A 60 14.66 -8.51 2.90
CA ASP A 60 16.01 -8.93 2.50
C ASP A 60 16.15 -10.45 2.26
N LYS A 61 15.02 -11.18 2.34
CA LYS A 61 15.02 -12.64 2.13
C LYS A 61 14.91 -12.98 0.65
N VAL A 62 15.51 -14.10 0.27
CA VAL A 62 15.33 -14.67 -1.05
C VAL A 62 14.18 -15.67 -1.00
N TRP A 63 13.12 -15.38 -1.74
CA TRP A 63 11.92 -16.19 -1.80
C TRP A 63 12.02 -17.23 -2.92
N GLU A 64 11.37 -18.36 -2.72
CA GLU A 64 11.19 -19.37 -3.76
C GLU A 64 10.19 -18.86 -4.81
N VAL A 65 10.48 -19.08 -6.08
CA VAL A 65 9.51 -18.88 -7.18
C VAL A 65 8.70 -20.17 -7.32
N VAL A 66 7.42 -20.12 -6.94
CA VAL A 66 6.52 -21.29 -6.99
C VAL A 66 5.93 -21.49 -8.38
N SER A 67 5.54 -20.37 -9.00
CA SER A 67 5.00 -20.34 -10.37
C SER A 67 5.27 -18.99 -11.01
N ALA A 68 5.41 -18.98 -12.33
CA ALA A 68 5.51 -17.77 -13.11
C ALA A 68 4.96 -18.02 -14.52
N ASP A 69 4.17 -17.06 -15.02
CA ASP A 69 3.67 -17.02 -16.38
C ASP A 69 3.73 -15.58 -16.94
N HIS A 70 3.04 -15.32 -18.06
CA HIS A 70 3.07 -14.00 -18.70
C HIS A 70 2.40 -12.88 -17.90
N GLN A 71 1.47 -13.19 -17.01
CA GLN A 71 0.65 -12.25 -16.27
C GLN A 71 0.84 -12.34 -14.77
N SER A 72 1.37 -13.44 -14.25
CA SER A 72 1.46 -13.66 -12.82
C SER A 72 2.75 -14.33 -12.37
N VAL A 73 3.12 -14.07 -11.13
CA VAL A 73 4.21 -14.75 -10.43
C VAL A 73 3.83 -14.96 -8.97
N THR A 74 4.10 -16.16 -8.45
CA THR A 74 3.91 -16.51 -7.04
C THR A 74 5.25 -16.78 -6.39
N PHE A 75 5.52 -16.08 -5.31
CA PHE A 75 6.66 -16.28 -4.43
C PHE A 75 6.24 -16.93 -3.12
N ARG A 76 7.10 -17.74 -2.53
CA ARG A 76 6.92 -18.37 -1.22
C ARG A 76 8.15 -18.20 -0.35
N TYR A 77 7.93 -17.98 0.95
CA TYR A 77 9.00 -18.00 1.97
C TYR A 77 8.50 -18.69 3.23
N ILE A 78 9.31 -19.57 3.79
CA ILE A 78 9.03 -20.20 5.09
C ILE A 78 9.96 -19.57 6.11
N ALA A 79 9.37 -18.79 7.01
CA ALA A 79 10.08 -18.13 8.11
C ALA A 79 10.00 -18.97 9.38
N ASP A 80 11.04 -18.90 10.19
CA ASP A 80 11.09 -19.45 11.54
C ASP A 80 11.53 -18.36 12.55
N SER A 81 11.74 -18.73 13.81
CA SER A 81 12.13 -17.81 14.88
C SER A 81 13.43 -17.03 14.65
N LYS A 82 14.24 -17.37 13.63
CA LYS A 82 15.46 -16.63 13.26
C LYS A 82 15.12 -15.40 12.41
N ASP A 83 13.95 -15.39 11.79
CA ASP A 83 13.50 -14.32 10.88
C ASP A 83 12.67 -13.24 11.61
N GLY A 84 12.30 -13.45 12.86
CA GLY A 84 11.52 -12.49 13.64
C GLY A 84 11.10 -13.00 15.03
N GLU A 85 10.45 -12.15 15.80
CA GLU A 85 9.97 -12.44 17.16
C GLU A 85 8.61 -13.15 17.10
N PHE A 86 8.58 -14.41 16.68
CA PHE A 86 7.35 -15.23 16.65
C PHE A 86 7.65 -16.71 16.92
N ASP A 87 6.65 -17.41 17.42
CA ASP A 87 6.73 -18.84 17.69
C ASP A 87 6.39 -19.66 16.43
N GLY A 88 7.03 -20.83 16.31
CA GLY A 88 6.76 -21.80 15.26
C GLY A 88 7.29 -21.38 13.90
N LYS A 89 6.63 -21.88 12.84
CA LYS A 89 6.96 -21.56 11.45
C LYS A 89 5.79 -20.85 10.77
N MET A 90 6.11 -19.87 9.96
CA MET A 90 5.13 -19.19 9.10
C MET A 90 5.45 -19.46 7.64
N ASN A 91 4.46 -19.88 6.87
CA ASN A 91 4.56 -20.03 5.43
C ASN A 91 3.86 -18.84 4.77
N PHE A 92 4.61 -18.00 4.10
CA PHE A 92 4.15 -16.83 3.38
C PHE A 92 4.11 -17.10 1.89
N SER A 93 3.07 -16.60 1.23
CA SER A 93 2.97 -16.57 -0.22
C SER A 93 2.48 -15.20 -0.67
N VAL A 94 3.06 -14.68 -1.75
CA VAL A 94 2.57 -13.50 -2.44
C VAL A 94 2.48 -13.79 -3.93
N THR A 95 1.34 -13.43 -4.52
CA THR A 95 1.12 -13.50 -5.96
C THR A 95 0.91 -12.10 -6.51
N TYR A 96 1.70 -11.73 -7.51
CA TYR A 96 1.50 -10.54 -8.32
C TYR A 96 0.84 -10.94 -9.63
N THR A 97 -0.27 -10.30 -9.99
CA THR A 97 -0.96 -10.54 -11.25
C THR A 97 -1.22 -9.21 -11.97
N LEU A 98 -0.83 -9.14 -13.24
CA LEU A 98 -1.21 -8.05 -14.13
C LEU A 98 -2.40 -8.47 -14.99
N SER A 99 -3.49 -7.69 -14.95
CA SER A 99 -4.64 -7.93 -15.79
C SER A 99 -4.64 -7.04 -17.05
N ASP A 100 -5.39 -7.47 -18.07
CA ASP A 100 -5.62 -6.69 -19.29
C ASP A 100 -6.44 -5.40 -19.04
N GLN A 101 -7.01 -5.25 -17.84
CA GLN A 101 -7.74 -4.07 -17.41
C GLN A 101 -6.83 -3.03 -16.72
N ASN A 102 -5.52 -3.09 -16.95
CA ASN A 102 -4.52 -2.24 -16.32
C ASN A 102 -4.57 -2.29 -14.78
N ALA A 103 -4.79 -3.45 -14.21
CA ALA A 103 -4.74 -3.69 -12.78
C ALA A 103 -3.52 -4.52 -12.40
N LEU A 104 -2.89 -4.14 -11.28
CA LEU A 104 -1.96 -4.95 -10.52
C LEU A 104 -2.69 -5.49 -9.30
N ASP A 105 -2.86 -6.80 -9.24
CA ASP A 105 -3.36 -7.50 -8.06
C ASP A 105 -2.18 -8.03 -7.24
N VAL A 106 -2.24 -7.82 -5.93
CA VAL A 106 -1.27 -8.33 -4.95
C VAL A 106 -2.02 -9.16 -3.92
N ASP A 107 -1.95 -10.48 -4.08
CA ASP A 107 -2.60 -11.47 -3.22
C ASP A 107 -1.60 -12.03 -2.21
N TYR A 108 -1.91 -11.92 -0.92
CA TYR A 108 -1.12 -12.45 0.18
C TYR A 108 -1.83 -13.62 0.85
N ARG A 109 -1.09 -14.69 1.09
CA ARG A 109 -1.54 -15.81 1.91
C ARG A 109 -0.51 -16.17 2.96
N MET A 110 -0.98 -16.57 4.13
CA MET A 110 -0.10 -17.00 5.22
C MET A 110 -0.77 -18.09 6.04
N THR A 111 0.05 -19.06 6.46
CA THR A 111 -0.30 -20.04 7.50
C THR A 111 0.77 -20.04 8.57
N SER A 112 0.40 -20.45 9.81
CA SER A 112 1.34 -20.55 10.93
C SER A 112 1.14 -21.85 11.67
N THR A 113 2.24 -22.39 12.24
CA THR A 113 2.21 -23.58 13.13
C THR A 113 1.97 -23.21 14.59
N ALA A 114 2.02 -21.92 14.96
CA ALA A 114 1.67 -21.38 16.26
C ALA A 114 0.74 -20.18 16.11
N PRO A 115 -0.06 -19.82 17.11
CA PRO A 115 -0.91 -18.62 17.04
C PRO A 115 -0.06 -17.37 16.78
N THR A 116 -0.46 -16.53 15.82
CA THR A 116 0.27 -15.32 15.47
C THR A 116 -0.65 -14.16 15.13
N ARG A 117 -0.16 -12.93 15.37
CA ARG A 117 -0.79 -11.67 14.97
C ARG A 117 -0.10 -11.02 13.78
N TYR A 118 1.01 -11.56 13.31
CA TYR A 118 1.70 -11.07 12.12
C TYR A 118 0.82 -11.23 10.88
N LYS A 119 0.87 -10.24 10.01
CA LYS A 119 0.19 -10.18 8.71
C LYS A 119 1.16 -9.68 7.66
N LEU A 120 0.72 -9.62 6.41
CA LEU A 120 1.52 -9.11 5.30
C LEU A 120 1.02 -7.76 4.82
N THR A 121 1.94 -6.95 4.33
CA THR A 121 1.70 -5.68 3.64
C THR A 121 2.82 -5.43 2.62
N ASN A 122 2.77 -4.31 1.90
CA ASN A 122 3.74 -3.98 0.86
C ASN A 122 4.50 -2.67 1.13
N GLY A 123 5.66 -2.53 0.47
CA GLY A 123 6.47 -1.32 0.44
C GLY A 123 6.43 -0.58 -0.89
N ILE A 124 5.39 -0.75 -1.69
CA ILE A 124 5.26 -0.09 -2.99
C ILE A 124 5.08 1.42 -2.77
N VAL A 125 5.91 2.22 -3.45
CA VAL A 125 5.89 3.68 -3.37
C VAL A 125 5.54 4.25 -4.73
N PHE A 126 4.36 4.85 -4.83
CA PHE A 126 3.80 5.37 -6.08
C PHE A 126 4.22 6.81 -6.37
N ASN A 127 4.41 7.10 -7.64
CA ASN A 127 4.52 8.44 -8.21
C ASN A 127 3.95 8.43 -9.63
N LEU A 128 2.80 9.06 -9.84
CA LEU A 128 2.07 8.98 -11.10
C LEU A 128 2.62 9.90 -12.18
N SER A 129 3.63 10.73 -11.89
CA SER A 129 4.15 11.72 -12.85
C SER A 129 4.86 11.11 -14.07
N GLY A 130 5.25 9.83 -14.01
CA GLY A 130 6.14 9.20 -15.00
C GLY A 130 7.64 9.42 -14.71
N GLU A 131 7.97 10.26 -13.75
CA GLU A 131 9.32 10.57 -13.30
C GLU A 131 9.45 10.29 -11.80
N PRO A 132 10.06 9.15 -11.37
CA PRO A 132 10.09 8.73 -9.96
C PRO A 132 10.78 9.71 -8.99
N THR A 133 11.53 10.68 -9.51
CA THR A 133 12.22 11.74 -8.73
C THR A 133 11.44 13.03 -8.64
N ARG A 134 10.37 13.20 -9.44
CA ARG A 134 9.53 14.40 -9.41
C ARG A 134 8.72 14.45 -8.10
N SER A 135 8.49 15.64 -7.58
CA SER A 135 7.63 15.87 -6.42
C SER A 135 6.19 15.42 -6.70
N ILE A 136 5.59 14.74 -5.72
CA ILE A 136 4.17 14.32 -5.76
C ILE A 136 3.23 15.37 -5.17
N LEU A 137 3.72 16.50 -4.69
CA LEU A 137 2.94 17.47 -3.91
C LEU A 137 1.76 18.09 -4.69
N LYS A 138 1.80 18.02 -6.04
CA LYS A 138 0.72 18.44 -6.93
C LYS A 138 -0.27 17.31 -7.28
N GLN A 139 0.00 16.09 -6.85
CA GLN A 139 -0.94 14.99 -7.05
C GLN A 139 -2.09 15.11 -6.06
N HIS A 140 -3.30 14.77 -6.52
CA HIS A 140 -4.53 14.85 -5.72
C HIS A 140 -4.82 13.49 -5.09
N LEU A 141 -5.13 13.49 -3.80
CA LEU A 141 -5.50 12.30 -3.05
C LEU A 141 -6.93 12.40 -2.52
N TRP A 142 -7.67 11.30 -2.63
CA TRP A 142 -8.93 11.05 -1.94
C TRP A 142 -8.83 9.72 -1.18
N ILE A 143 -9.41 9.66 0.03
CA ILE A 143 -9.44 8.43 0.85
C ILE A 143 -10.85 8.23 1.40
N ASP A 144 -11.37 7.01 1.32
CA ASP A 144 -12.67 6.62 1.87
C ASP A 144 -12.60 6.45 3.40
N SER A 145 -12.31 7.55 4.09
CA SER A 145 -12.22 7.55 5.55
C SER A 145 -12.59 8.91 6.16
N HIS A 146 -13.19 8.86 7.35
CA HIS A 146 -13.42 10.03 8.20
C HIS A 146 -12.57 10.02 9.47
N LYS A 147 -11.79 8.96 9.70
CA LYS A 147 -11.02 8.75 10.93
C LYS A 147 -9.62 8.24 10.62
N THR A 148 -8.66 8.64 11.43
CA THR A 148 -7.35 8.00 11.51
C THR A 148 -7.23 7.22 12.82
N ASN A 149 -6.54 6.10 12.77
CA ASN A 149 -6.15 5.33 13.94
C ASN A 149 -4.86 5.94 14.53
N VAL A 150 -4.80 6.07 15.84
CA VAL A 150 -3.65 6.61 16.56
C VAL A 150 -2.58 5.54 16.75
N PHE A 151 -1.33 5.90 16.51
CA PHE A 151 -0.17 5.06 16.81
C PHE A 151 0.41 5.39 18.18
N ASP A 152 0.91 4.37 18.90
CA ASP A 152 1.77 4.55 20.04
C ASP A 152 3.22 4.89 19.64
N LYS A 153 4.10 5.06 20.61
CA LYS A 153 5.54 5.34 20.40
C LYS A 153 6.28 4.24 19.60
N ASP A 154 5.76 3.02 19.62
CA ASP A 154 6.32 1.87 18.92
C ASP A 154 5.68 1.64 17.53
N MET A 155 4.87 2.61 17.07
CA MET A 155 4.13 2.57 15.80
C MET A 155 3.11 1.42 15.72
N ARG A 156 2.51 1.03 16.86
CA ARG A 156 1.37 0.12 16.93
C ARG A 156 0.08 0.90 17.08
N LEU A 157 -1.01 0.39 16.52
CA LEU A 157 -2.34 0.99 16.66
C LEU A 157 -2.84 0.83 18.10
N THR A 158 -3.27 1.93 18.71
CA THR A 158 -3.71 1.97 20.12
C THR A 158 -5.18 1.57 20.32
N GLY A 159 -5.98 1.67 19.25
CA GLY A 159 -7.45 1.59 19.33
C GLY A 159 -8.13 2.97 19.44
N GLU A 160 -7.38 4.03 19.67
CA GLU A 160 -7.90 5.38 19.62
C GLU A 160 -8.04 5.83 18.16
N GLN A 161 -9.07 6.63 17.90
CA GLN A 161 -9.36 7.17 16.59
C GLN A 161 -9.60 8.67 16.67
N GLU A 162 -9.10 9.40 15.66
CA GLU A 162 -9.27 10.84 15.52
C GLU A 162 -10.05 11.16 14.24
N ASN A 163 -10.97 12.12 14.33
CA ASN A 163 -11.68 12.59 13.17
C ASN A 163 -10.77 13.44 12.29
N VAL A 164 -10.77 13.18 10.96
CA VAL A 164 -9.91 13.92 10.02
C VAL A 164 -10.42 15.33 9.70
N ARG A 165 -11.69 15.65 10.04
CA ARG A 165 -12.32 16.94 9.74
C ARG A 165 -11.52 18.09 10.35
N PHE A 166 -11.25 19.12 9.54
CA PHE A 166 -10.44 20.30 9.89
C PHE A 166 -8.94 20.03 10.16
N THR A 167 -8.46 18.81 9.91
CA THR A 167 -7.05 18.47 10.04
C THR A 167 -6.34 18.43 8.67
N PRO A 168 -5.00 18.40 8.63
CA PRO A 168 -4.24 18.14 7.39
C PRO A 168 -4.52 16.78 6.75
N LEU A 169 -5.17 15.86 7.49
CA LEU A 169 -5.47 14.48 7.06
C LEU A 169 -6.85 14.36 6.40
N ASN A 170 -7.56 15.47 6.19
CA ASN A 170 -8.88 15.42 5.57
C ASN A 170 -8.80 15.24 4.05
N PHE A 171 -8.83 13.98 3.60
CA PHE A 171 -8.92 13.56 2.20
C PHE A 171 -10.31 13.02 1.83
N THR A 172 -11.36 13.43 2.55
CA THR A 172 -12.75 13.06 2.23
C THR A 172 -13.24 13.72 0.93
N GLN A 173 -12.57 14.76 0.49
CA GLN A 173 -12.65 15.36 -0.84
C GLN A 173 -11.24 15.34 -1.46
N PRO A 174 -11.13 15.25 -2.79
CA PRO A 174 -9.84 15.31 -3.48
C PRO A 174 -9.05 16.56 -3.12
N ARG A 175 -7.79 16.39 -2.74
CA ARG A 175 -6.91 17.47 -2.32
C ARG A 175 -5.48 17.23 -2.78
N GLU A 176 -4.79 18.30 -3.20
CA GLU A 176 -3.35 18.23 -3.46
C GLU A 176 -2.58 17.79 -2.20
N LEU A 177 -1.65 16.84 -2.36
CA LEU A 177 -0.82 16.35 -1.25
C LEU A 177 -0.02 17.48 -0.59
N GLY A 178 0.41 18.47 -1.37
CA GLY A 178 1.18 19.60 -0.89
C GLY A 178 0.40 20.66 -0.12
N GLU A 179 -0.94 20.71 -0.23
CA GLU A 179 -1.77 21.80 0.29
C GLU A 179 -1.56 22.03 1.80
N ARG A 180 -1.49 20.95 2.58
CA ARG A 180 -1.36 21.02 4.03
C ARG A 180 -0.27 20.13 4.62
N ILE A 181 0.63 19.61 3.80
CA ILE A 181 1.71 18.72 4.27
C ILE A 181 2.65 19.41 5.26
N ASN A 182 2.80 20.73 5.14
CA ASN A 182 3.66 21.54 6.02
C ASN A 182 3.09 21.68 7.43
N ASP A 183 1.78 21.48 7.63
CA ASP A 183 1.14 21.48 8.94
C ASP A 183 1.44 20.20 9.74
N LEU A 184 2.02 19.18 9.09
CA LEU A 184 2.48 17.94 9.71
C LEU A 184 3.97 18.03 10.05
N GLN A 185 4.40 17.34 11.11
CA GLN A 185 5.81 17.35 11.54
C GLN A 185 6.73 16.71 10.48
N ASN A 186 6.37 15.50 9.99
CA ASN A 186 7.21 14.66 9.14
C ASN A 186 6.50 14.20 7.83
N GLY A 187 5.53 15.00 7.32
CA GLY A 187 4.70 14.57 6.21
C GLY A 187 3.67 13.52 6.61
N TYR A 188 3.09 12.85 5.64
CA TYR A 188 2.06 11.82 5.89
C TYR A 188 2.71 10.52 6.36
N ASN A 189 2.25 10.00 7.49
CA ASN A 189 2.52 8.66 8.00
C ASN A 189 1.39 8.26 8.94
N HIS A 190 0.19 8.05 8.38
CA HIS A 190 -1.06 7.92 9.12
C HIS A 190 -1.87 6.73 8.62
N ALA A 191 -2.59 6.08 9.53
CA ALA A 191 -3.43 4.91 9.27
C ALA A 191 -4.91 5.32 9.27
N PHE A 192 -5.53 5.27 8.11
CA PHE A 192 -6.93 5.63 7.90
C PHE A 192 -7.83 4.42 8.14
N GLN A 193 -8.79 4.54 9.05
CA GLN A 193 -9.85 3.54 9.20
C GLN A 193 -10.82 3.67 8.03
N LEU A 194 -10.90 2.66 7.17
CA LEU A 194 -11.77 2.69 5.99
C LEU A 194 -13.24 2.58 6.40
N ARG A 195 -14.12 3.32 5.70
CA ARG A 195 -15.57 3.29 5.95
C ARG A 195 -16.25 2.03 5.44
N HIS A 196 -15.69 1.44 4.38
CA HIS A 196 -16.26 0.28 3.72
C HIS A 196 -15.22 -0.84 3.62
N PRO A 197 -14.71 -1.34 4.77
CA PRO A 197 -13.76 -2.44 4.76
C PRO A 197 -14.39 -3.67 4.11
N ALA A 198 -13.57 -4.45 3.41
CA ALA A 198 -13.98 -5.63 2.66
C ALA A 198 -14.97 -5.40 1.50
N ASN A 199 -15.26 -4.14 1.13
CA ASN A 199 -16.10 -3.85 -0.02
C ASN A 199 -15.26 -3.51 -1.25
N VAL A 200 -14.92 -4.52 -2.04
CA VAL A 200 -14.10 -4.37 -3.27
C VAL A 200 -14.80 -3.64 -4.41
N GLN A 201 -16.06 -3.26 -4.26
CA GLN A 201 -16.76 -2.41 -5.22
C GLN A 201 -16.56 -0.92 -4.96
N LYS A 202 -16.01 -0.57 -3.78
CA LYS A 202 -15.72 0.81 -3.39
C LYS A 202 -14.22 1.00 -3.26
N PRO A 203 -13.66 2.04 -3.91
CA PRO A 203 -12.25 2.35 -3.75
C PRO A 203 -11.92 2.77 -2.30
N ALA A 204 -10.80 2.29 -1.78
CA ALA A 204 -10.24 2.72 -0.50
C ALA A 204 -9.54 4.08 -0.63
N ALA A 205 -8.85 4.30 -1.76
CA ALA A 205 -8.18 5.56 -2.08
C ALA A 205 -8.08 5.77 -3.58
N ILE A 206 -7.95 7.03 -4.00
CA ILE A 206 -7.68 7.42 -5.38
C ILE A 206 -6.58 8.48 -5.37
N LEU A 207 -5.52 8.23 -6.15
CA LEU A 207 -4.46 9.20 -6.42
C LEU A 207 -4.54 9.62 -7.88
N PHE A 208 -4.42 10.92 -8.15
CA PHE A 208 -4.51 11.50 -9.49
C PHE A 208 -3.40 12.50 -9.74
N ASP A 209 -2.76 12.40 -10.88
CA ASP A 209 -1.77 13.36 -11.38
C ASP A 209 -2.31 14.08 -12.61
N GLU A 210 -2.65 15.34 -12.47
CA GLU A 210 -3.23 16.15 -13.57
C GLU A 210 -2.28 16.27 -14.77
N GLN A 211 -0.97 16.29 -14.54
CA GLN A 211 0.00 16.50 -15.61
C GLN A 211 0.14 15.29 -16.53
N SER A 212 0.15 14.09 -15.98
CA SER A 212 0.22 12.83 -16.76
C SER A 212 -1.16 12.29 -17.15
N GLY A 213 -2.20 12.77 -16.49
CA GLY A 213 -3.57 12.25 -16.58
C GLY A 213 -3.76 10.91 -15.87
N ARG A 214 -2.75 10.36 -15.23
CA ARG A 214 -2.85 9.05 -14.58
C ARG A 214 -3.66 9.11 -13.31
N VAL A 215 -4.51 8.11 -13.16
CA VAL A 215 -5.29 7.83 -11.96
C VAL A 215 -4.89 6.45 -11.45
N LEU A 216 -4.57 6.37 -10.17
CA LEU A 216 -4.45 5.12 -9.43
C LEU A 216 -5.66 4.98 -8.51
N THR A 217 -6.43 3.91 -8.67
CA THR A 217 -7.52 3.53 -7.77
C THR A 217 -7.10 2.30 -6.97
N VAL A 218 -7.18 2.40 -5.65
CA VAL A 218 -6.79 1.34 -4.70
C VAL A 218 -8.03 0.67 -4.14
N TYR A 219 -8.12 -0.65 -4.28
CA TYR A 219 -9.13 -1.49 -3.65
C TYR A 219 -8.45 -2.46 -2.70
N THR A 220 -9.03 -2.67 -1.52
CA THR A 220 -8.50 -3.62 -0.55
C THR A 220 -9.60 -4.20 0.33
N TYR A 221 -9.40 -5.43 0.80
CA TYR A 221 -10.25 -6.05 1.82
C TYR A 221 -9.90 -5.61 3.25
N GLU A 222 -8.77 -4.91 3.41
CA GLU A 222 -8.25 -4.57 4.71
C GLU A 222 -9.01 -3.40 5.37
N PRO A 223 -9.20 -3.42 6.70
CA PRO A 223 -9.96 -2.39 7.39
C PRO A 223 -9.25 -1.06 7.50
N THR A 224 -7.93 -1.06 7.37
CA THR A 224 -7.09 0.13 7.55
C THR A 224 -6.17 0.33 6.36
N LEU A 225 -6.05 1.56 5.89
CA LEU A 225 -5.08 1.96 4.88
C LEU A 225 -4.09 2.95 5.49
N ARG A 226 -2.83 2.54 5.64
CA ARG A 226 -1.75 3.45 6.01
C ARG A 226 -1.18 4.10 4.77
N ILE A 227 -1.01 5.42 4.81
CA ILE A 227 -0.23 6.15 3.81
C ILE A 227 1.08 6.64 4.42
N ASN A 228 2.14 6.70 3.60
CA ASN A 228 3.42 7.28 4.00
C ASN A 228 4.03 8.04 2.83
N SER A 229 4.33 9.33 3.04
CA SER A 229 4.99 10.20 2.04
C SER A 229 6.51 10.25 2.22
N TYR A 230 7.06 9.61 3.25
CA TYR A 230 8.51 9.59 3.54
C TYR A 230 9.11 11.00 3.68
N GLY A 231 8.38 11.93 4.29
CA GLY A 231 8.76 13.30 4.51
C GLY A 231 7.85 14.32 3.80
N LYS A 232 8.17 15.60 3.95
CA LYS A 232 7.39 16.73 3.39
C LYS A 232 7.74 17.00 1.92
N ASN A 233 9.01 16.88 1.55
CA ASN A 233 9.49 17.07 0.17
C ASN A 233 9.45 15.75 -0.60
N SER A 234 8.27 15.15 -0.64
CA SER A 234 8.11 13.77 -1.09
C SER A 234 8.15 13.64 -2.62
N THR A 235 8.78 12.57 -3.07
CA THR A 235 8.77 12.10 -4.44
C THR A 235 8.02 10.76 -4.59
N GLY A 236 7.22 10.37 -3.58
CA GLY A 236 6.40 9.17 -3.65
C GLY A 236 5.56 8.96 -2.41
N ILE A 237 4.47 8.24 -2.57
CA ILE A 237 3.53 7.88 -1.50
C ILE A 237 3.26 6.38 -1.53
N SER A 238 3.28 5.72 -0.37
CA SER A 238 2.85 4.33 -0.26
C SER A 238 1.41 4.21 0.22
N PHE A 239 0.73 3.17 -0.26
CA PHE A 239 -0.55 2.69 0.22
C PHE A 239 -0.33 1.31 0.82
N GLN A 240 -0.37 1.21 2.14
CA GLN A 240 -0.07 0.01 2.91
C GLN A 240 -1.35 -0.47 3.59
N PRO A 241 -2.08 -1.42 3.02
CA PRO A 241 -3.22 -2.04 3.68
C PRO A 241 -2.77 -2.78 4.94
N LEU A 242 -3.51 -2.61 6.02
CA LEU A 242 -3.24 -3.21 7.32
C LEU A 242 -4.46 -3.98 7.79
N HIS A 243 -4.26 -5.26 8.11
CA HIS A 243 -5.34 -6.14 8.60
C HIS A 243 -5.85 -5.77 10.00
N THR A 244 -5.10 -4.96 10.73
CA THR A 244 -5.49 -4.47 12.05
C THR A 244 -6.20 -3.14 11.91
N GLY A 245 -7.37 -3.02 12.54
CA GLY A 245 -8.16 -1.80 12.67
C GLY A 245 -9.03 -1.89 13.90
N TYR A 246 -9.93 -0.94 14.04
CA TYR A 246 -10.88 -0.90 15.16
C TYR A 246 -12.24 -0.44 14.64
N ASN A 247 -13.32 -1.02 15.18
CA ASN A 247 -14.68 -0.55 14.91
C ASN A 247 -15.01 0.71 15.74
N ASP A 248 -16.24 1.23 15.60
CA ASP A 248 -16.68 2.42 16.33
C ASP A 248 -16.76 2.20 17.85
N ASP A 249 -16.94 0.95 18.30
CA ASP A 249 -16.95 0.55 19.70
C ASP A 249 -15.54 0.30 20.28
N LYS A 250 -14.49 0.63 19.50
CA LYS A 250 -13.07 0.40 19.81
C LYS A 250 -12.69 -1.08 19.94
N GLU A 251 -13.51 -1.98 19.43
CA GLU A 251 -13.15 -3.38 19.34
C GLU A 251 -12.14 -3.60 18.21
N LYS A 252 -11.11 -4.38 18.51
CA LYS A 252 -10.05 -4.68 17.55
C LYS A 252 -10.57 -5.57 16.42
N ILE A 253 -10.46 -5.06 15.19
CA ILE A 253 -10.67 -5.83 13.97
C ILE A 253 -9.33 -6.44 13.55
N GLY A 254 -9.34 -7.69 13.11
CA GLY A 254 -8.13 -8.40 12.74
C GLY A 254 -7.71 -9.36 13.84
N THR A 255 -8.14 -10.59 13.66
CA THR A 255 -7.94 -11.67 14.63
C THR A 255 -6.54 -12.28 14.56
N ASN A 256 -6.18 -13.02 15.61
CA ASN A 256 -5.07 -13.94 15.57
C ASN A 256 -5.29 -14.98 14.46
N ILE A 257 -4.21 -15.42 13.84
CA ILE A 257 -4.20 -16.58 12.97
C ILE A 257 -3.76 -17.77 13.81
N ASN A 258 -4.63 -18.76 13.95
CA ASN A 258 -4.33 -20.00 14.66
C ASN A 258 -3.78 -21.07 13.70
N PRO A 259 -3.07 -22.09 14.23
CA PRO A 259 -2.68 -23.24 13.42
C PRO A 259 -3.86 -23.83 12.65
N GLY A 260 -3.65 -24.12 11.37
CA GLY A 260 -4.69 -24.62 10.46
C GLY A 260 -5.55 -23.56 9.79
N GLN A 261 -5.46 -22.29 10.21
CA GLN A 261 -6.11 -21.17 9.53
C GLN A 261 -5.22 -20.60 8.43
N VAL A 262 -5.85 -20.12 7.36
CA VAL A 262 -5.19 -19.38 6.27
C VAL A 262 -5.56 -17.91 6.39
N PHE A 263 -4.58 -17.06 6.58
CA PHE A 263 -4.75 -15.62 6.34
C PHE A 263 -4.76 -15.37 4.84
N HIS A 264 -5.66 -14.52 4.39
CA HIS A 264 -5.75 -14.07 3.02
C HIS A 264 -6.03 -12.57 3.00
N ALA A 265 -5.24 -11.83 2.21
CA ALA A 265 -5.43 -10.42 1.95
C ALA A 265 -5.13 -10.13 0.49
N ALA A 266 -5.94 -9.29 -0.13
CA ALA A 266 -5.70 -8.85 -1.50
C ALA A 266 -5.85 -7.33 -1.61
N THR A 267 -5.02 -6.75 -2.49
CA THR A 267 -5.08 -5.33 -2.85
C THR A 267 -4.95 -5.20 -4.35
N VAL A 268 -5.87 -4.47 -4.96
CA VAL A 268 -5.88 -4.21 -6.39
C VAL A 268 -5.58 -2.74 -6.66
N PHE A 269 -4.58 -2.49 -7.49
CA PHE A 269 -4.16 -1.19 -7.97
C PHE A 269 -4.54 -1.03 -9.43
N ILE A 270 -5.59 -0.24 -9.72
CA ILE A 270 -6.10 -0.03 -11.08
C ILE A 270 -5.59 1.30 -11.61
N PHE A 271 -5.01 1.29 -12.81
CA PHE A 271 -4.51 2.48 -13.48
C PHE A 271 -5.41 2.85 -14.67
N THR A 272 -5.85 4.11 -14.69
CA THR A 272 -6.62 4.69 -15.80
C THR A 272 -6.09 6.08 -16.15
N THR A 273 -6.61 6.64 -17.24
CA THR A 273 -6.39 8.05 -17.62
C THR A 273 -7.70 8.85 -17.68
N ASP A 274 -8.79 8.25 -17.20
CA ASP A 274 -10.10 8.91 -17.04
C ASP A 274 -10.42 9.06 -15.55
N PRO A 275 -10.24 10.27 -14.96
CA PRO A 275 -10.48 10.48 -13.55
C PRO A 275 -11.98 10.28 -13.25
N PRO A 276 -12.31 9.53 -12.17
CA PRO A 276 -13.69 9.36 -11.73
C PRO A 276 -14.30 10.70 -11.32
N LEU A 277 -15.63 10.79 -11.32
CA LEU A 277 -16.36 12.05 -11.05
C LEU A 277 -15.89 12.76 -9.78
N ILE A 278 -15.60 12.01 -8.71
CA ILE A 278 -15.11 12.58 -7.45
C ILE A 278 -13.79 13.34 -7.60
N MET A 279 -12.94 12.96 -8.60
CA MET A 279 -11.65 13.61 -8.87
C MET A 279 -11.75 14.75 -9.88
N ARG A 280 -12.90 14.91 -10.54
CA ARG A 280 -13.13 16.01 -11.49
C ARG A 280 -13.49 17.25 -10.69
N ARG A 281 -12.68 18.30 -10.79
CA ARG A 281 -13.10 19.63 -10.31
C ARG A 281 -14.36 20.01 -11.10
N GLU A 282 -15.43 20.44 -10.41
CA GLU A 282 -16.45 21.22 -11.08
C GLU A 282 -15.71 22.41 -11.73
N ARG A 283 -15.65 22.43 -13.06
CA ARG A 283 -15.22 23.65 -13.76
C ARG A 283 -16.23 24.70 -13.35
N ALA A 284 -15.79 25.66 -12.53
CA ALA A 284 -16.58 26.85 -12.28
C ALA A 284 -16.99 27.36 -13.65
N THR A 285 -18.28 27.31 -13.95
CA THR A 285 -18.88 28.01 -15.07
C THR A 285 -18.70 29.48 -14.77
N GLU A 286 -17.69 30.12 -15.36
CA GLU A 286 -17.61 31.58 -15.49
C GLU A 286 -18.76 32.10 -16.33
#